data_efc596ab5d7e2073432cea2c75e4bef7
#
_entry.id   efc596ab5d7e2073432cea2c75e4bef7
#
_cell.length_a   1.000
_cell.length_b   1.000
_cell.length_c   1.000
_cell.angle_alpha   90.00
_cell.angle_beta   90.00
_cell.angle_gamma   90.00
#
_symmetry.space_group_name_H-M   'P 1'
#
loop_
_entity.id
_entity.type
_entity.pdbx_description
1 polymer ?
#
loop_
_entity_poly.entity_id
_entity_poly.type
_entity_poly.pdbx_seq_one_letter_code
_entity_poly.pdbx_strand_id
1 'polypeptide(L)'
;MSKEALGGHTILVVEDEPLIALDIVRVLRAAGANVLSAGFAESGLWASEHPDLSAAVIDLHLGDGSGMAICNRLRERDVPFVIYTAYPPMLTKAEGPNVCVISKPARADDIVSALVRVLH
;
A
#
# COMPACT_ATOMS: atom_id res chain seq x y z
N MET A 1 13.75 -12.30 -7.61
CA MET A 1 12.30 -12.39 -7.31
C MET A 1 11.54 -12.80 -8.57
N SER A 2 10.58 -13.67 -8.41
CA SER A 2 9.77 -14.11 -9.54
C SER A 2 8.92 -12.95 -10.07
N LYS A 3 8.72 -12.91 -11.41
CA LYS A 3 7.81 -11.95 -12.03
C LYS A 3 6.38 -12.11 -11.53
N GLU A 4 6.06 -13.26 -10.93
CA GLU A 4 4.73 -13.60 -10.45
C GLU A 4 4.60 -13.52 -8.93
N ALA A 5 5.53 -12.83 -8.26
CA ALA A 5 5.51 -12.74 -6.80
C ALA A 5 4.18 -12.23 -6.26
N LEU A 6 3.49 -11.36 -7.00
CA LEU A 6 2.18 -10.82 -6.66
C LEU A 6 1.08 -11.28 -7.62
N GLY A 7 1.33 -12.36 -8.36
CA GLY A 7 0.36 -12.89 -9.31
C GLY A 7 -0.95 -13.26 -8.64
N GLY A 8 -2.07 -12.87 -9.26
CA GLY A 8 -3.40 -13.12 -8.73
C GLY A 8 -3.86 -12.17 -7.64
N HIS A 9 -3.00 -11.26 -7.18
CA HIS A 9 -3.34 -10.29 -6.14
C HIS A 9 -3.77 -8.95 -6.74
N THR A 10 -4.71 -8.29 -6.09
CA THR A 10 -5.13 -6.93 -6.40
C THR A 10 -4.61 -6.02 -5.29
N ILE A 11 -3.79 -5.05 -5.66
CA ILE A 11 -3.11 -4.18 -4.71
C ILE A 11 -3.59 -2.74 -4.91
N LEU A 12 -3.96 -2.08 -3.82
CA LEU A 12 -4.29 -0.66 -3.83
C LEU A 12 -3.03 0.14 -3.50
N VAL A 13 -2.73 1.16 -4.31
CA VAL A 13 -1.66 2.11 -4.04
C VAL A 13 -2.28 3.47 -3.80
N VAL A 14 -2.06 4.05 -2.62
CA VAL A 14 -2.53 5.40 -2.29
C VAL A 14 -1.31 6.29 -2.06
N GLU A 15 -1.04 7.17 -3.01
CA GLU A 15 0.13 8.04 -3.04
C GLU A 15 -0.21 9.29 -3.82
N ASP A 16 0.00 10.47 -3.24
CA ASP A 16 -0.34 11.73 -3.88
C ASP A 16 0.77 12.29 -4.79
N GLU A 17 1.98 11.77 -4.71
CA GLU A 17 3.06 12.17 -5.61
C GLU A 17 3.05 11.29 -6.87
N PRO A 18 2.72 11.87 -8.05
CA PRO A 18 2.51 11.08 -9.27
C PRO A 18 3.70 10.23 -9.69
N LEU A 19 4.92 10.73 -9.54
CA LEU A 19 6.11 10.00 -9.95
C LEU A 19 6.38 8.80 -9.04
N ILE A 20 6.15 8.97 -7.74
CA ILE A 20 6.31 7.88 -6.78
C ILE A 20 5.24 6.82 -7.04
N ALA A 21 4.00 7.25 -7.22
CA ALA A 21 2.89 6.34 -7.53
C ALA A 21 3.17 5.54 -8.79
N LEU A 22 3.63 6.21 -9.85
CA LEU A 22 3.93 5.56 -11.11
C LEU A 22 5.01 4.48 -10.98
N ASP A 23 6.06 4.79 -10.23
CA ASP A 23 7.16 3.84 -10.01
C ASP A 23 6.66 2.59 -9.28
N ILE A 24 5.89 2.79 -8.22
CA ILE A 24 5.32 1.68 -7.46
C ILE A 24 4.40 0.83 -8.35
N VAL A 25 3.49 1.48 -9.06
CA VAL A 25 2.53 0.78 -9.91
C VAL A 25 3.24 -0.08 -10.96
N ARG A 26 4.27 0.46 -11.59
CA ARG A 26 5.06 -0.28 -12.59
C ARG A 26 5.67 -1.54 -12.01
N VAL A 27 6.29 -1.42 -10.84
CA VAL A 27 6.99 -2.56 -10.24
C VAL A 27 5.99 -3.61 -9.75
N LEU A 28 4.84 -3.18 -9.20
CA LEU A 28 3.81 -4.11 -8.78
C LEU A 28 3.21 -4.88 -9.98
N ARG A 29 2.95 -4.18 -11.06
CA ARG A 29 2.45 -4.82 -12.29
C ARG A 29 3.45 -5.80 -12.85
N ALA A 30 4.74 -5.43 -12.86
CA ALA A 30 5.79 -6.32 -13.30
C ALA A 30 5.89 -7.58 -12.43
N ALA A 31 5.47 -7.49 -11.17
CA ALA A 31 5.42 -8.64 -10.27
C ALA A 31 4.10 -9.44 -10.39
N GLY A 32 3.24 -9.08 -11.32
CA GLY A 32 2.03 -9.83 -11.62
C GLY A 32 0.75 -9.30 -10.97
N ALA A 33 0.81 -8.20 -10.23
CA ALA A 33 -0.36 -7.67 -9.54
C ALA A 33 -1.32 -6.93 -10.47
N ASN A 34 -2.60 -6.97 -10.12
CA ASN A 34 -3.57 -6.00 -10.59
C ASN A 34 -3.49 -4.81 -9.64
N VAL A 35 -3.46 -3.60 -10.17
CA VAL A 35 -3.23 -2.41 -9.35
C VAL A 35 -4.35 -1.41 -9.48
N LEU A 36 -4.86 -0.97 -8.32
CA LEU A 36 -5.75 0.17 -8.20
C LEU A 36 -4.90 1.31 -7.63
N SER A 37 -5.02 2.51 -8.19
CA SER A 37 -4.23 3.65 -7.76
C SER A 37 -5.15 4.81 -7.39
N ALA A 38 -4.87 5.45 -6.26
CA ALA A 38 -5.60 6.61 -5.78
C ALA A 38 -4.60 7.66 -5.29
N GLY A 39 -4.87 8.93 -5.61
CA GLY A 39 -3.98 10.04 -5.24
C GLY A 39 -4.46 10.86 -4.06
N PHE A 40 -5.60 10.53 -3.48
CA PHE A 40 -6.23 11.30 -2.40
C PHE A 40 -6.78 10.38 -1.34
N ALA A 41 -6.97 10.92 -0.14
CA ALA A 41 -7.54 10.16 0.97
C ALA A 41 -8.96 9.68 0.65
N GLU A 42 -9.78 10.55 0.07
CA GLU A 42 -11.15 10.21 -0.29
C GLU A 42 -11.22 9.07 -1.31
N SER A 43 -10.48 9.20 -2.42
CA SER A 43 -10.47 8.16 -3.44
C SER A 43 -9.85 6.86 -2.94
N GLY A 44 -8.84 6.96 -2.08
CA GLY A 44 -8.23 5.78 -1.46
C GLY A 44 -9.20 5.05 -0.55
N LEU A 45 -9.98 5.80 0.24
CA LEU A 45 -10.98 5.22 1.11
C LEU A 45 -12.07 4.49 0.30
N TRP A 46 -12.46 5.09 -0.81
CA TRP A 46 -13.40 4.48 -1.75
C TRP A 46 -12.86 3.17 -2.32
N ALA A 47 -11.61 3.21 -2.79
CA ALA A 47 -10.95 2.04 -3.37
C ALA A 47 -10.72 0.93 -2.35
N SER A 48 -10.60 1.27 -1.06
CA SER A 48 -10.42 0.28 0.00
C SER A 48 -11.63 -0.64 0.18
N GLU A 49 -12.76 -0.31 -0.44
CA GLU A 49 -13.97 -1.14 -0.42
C GLU A 49 -13.99 -2.19 -1.54
N HIS A 50 -13.01 -2.19 -2.43
CA HIS A 50 -12.98 -3.14 -3.55
C HIS A 50 -13.03 -4.58 -3.03
N PRO A 51 -13.96 -5.40 -3.53
CA PRO A 51 -14.19 -6.75 -2.96
C PRO A 51 -13.01 -7.71 -3.10
N ASP A 52 -12.18 -7.53 -4.13
CA ASP A 52 -11.08 -8.45 -4.43
C ASP A 52 -9.73 -7.96 -3.91
N LEU A 53 -9.73 -6.91 -3.08
CA LEU A 53 -8.50 -6.32 -2.61
C LEU A 53 -7.69 -7.29 -1.75
N SER A 54 -6.44 -7.54 -2.14
CA SER A 54 -5.53 -8.45 -1.43
C SER A 54 -4.68 -7.72 -0.41
N ALA A 55 -4.18 -6.54 -0.76
CA ALA A 55 -3.31 -5.74 0.10
C ALA A 55 -3.26 -4.30 -0.40
N ALA A 56 -2.58 -3.42 0.34
CA ALA A 56 -2.46 -2.03 -0.05
C ALA A 56 -1.10 -1.45 0.35
N VAL A 57 -0.69 -0.38 -0.36
CA VAL A 57 0.45 0.47 -0.01
C VAL A 57 -0.11 1.86 0.23
N ILE A 58 0.07 2.39 1.43
CA ILE A 58 -0.60 3.63 1.86
C ILE A 58 0.41 4.66 2.32
N ASP A 59 0.38 5.87 1.73
CA ASP A 59 1.06 7.03 2.28
C ASP A 59 0.15 7.65 3.34
N LEU A 60 0.71 7.98 4.49
CA LEU A 60 -0.05 8.61 5.58
C LEU A 60 -0.29 10.10 5.35
N HIS A 61 0.57 10.76 4.57
CA HIS A 61 0.48 12.20 4.31
C HIS A 61 -0.06 12.46 2.91
N LEU A 62 -1.36 12.66 2.82
CA LEU A 62 -2.04 12.94 1.57
C LEU A 62 -2.51 14.39 1.54
N GLY A 63 -2.61 14.98 0.33
CA GLY A 63 -2.97 16.38 0.18
C GLY A 63 -4.30 16.78 0.78
N ASP A 64 -5.26 15.85 0.83
CA ASP A 64 -6.61 16.09 1.35
C ASP A 64 -6.84 15.44 2.72
N GLY A 65 -5.80 14.93 3.37
CA GLY A 65 -5.94 14.33 4.69
C GLY A 65 -4.93 13.24 4.99
N SER A 66 -5.27 12.40 5.95
CA SER A 66 -4.40 11.34 6.40
C SER A 66 -4.81 9.99 5.84
N GLY A 67 -3.81 9.18 5.49
CA GLY A 67 -4.02 7.79 5.11
C GLY A 67 -4.45 6.89 6.26
N MET A 68 -4.47 7.39 7.50
CA MET A 68 -4.86 6.57 8.66
C MET A 68 -6.29 6.06 8.59
N ALA A 69 -7.21 6.84 8.03
CA ALA A 69 -8.60 6.40 7.86
C ALA A 69 -8.67 5.18 6.94
N ILE A 70 -7.83 5.18 5.90
CA ILE A 70 -7.74 4.05 4.98
C ILE A 70 -7.17 2.82 5.71
N CYS A 71 -6.10 3.02 6.47
CA CYS A 71 -5.50 1.94 7.26
C CYS A 71 -6.51 1.33 8.24
N ASN A 72 -7.28 2.16 8.91
CA ASN A 72 -8.30 1.69 9.84
C ASN A 72 -9.36 0.85 9.12
N ARG A 73 -9.78 1.30 7.94
CA ARG A 73 -10.76 0.56 7.15
C ARG A 73 -10.21 -0.78 6.67
N LEU A 74 -8.96 -0.81 6.24
CA LEU A 74 -8.31 -2.05 5.83
C LEU A 74 -8.21 -3.04 6.98
N ARG A 75 -7.90 -2.55 8.19
CA ARG A 75 -7.90 -3.41 9.38
C ARG A 75 -9.27 -4.00 9.65
N GLU A 76 -10.32 -3.22 9.55
CA GLU A 76 -11.69 -3.71 9.74
C GLU A 76 -12.03 -4.83 8.75
N ARG A 77 -11.46 -4.78 7.55
CA ARG A 77 -11.68 -5.77 6.50
C ARG A 77 -10.65 -6.91 6.52
N ASP A 78 -9.73 -6.90 7.46
CA ASP A 78 -8.62 -7.87 7.52
C ASP A 78 -7.76 -7.88 6.26
N VAL A 79 -7.61 -6.72 5.61
CA VAL A 79 -6.75 -6.57 4.45
C VAL A 79 -5.38 -6.07 4.93
N PRO A 80 -4.29 -6.81 4.67
CA PRO A 80 -2.96 -6.40 5.07
C PRO A 80 -2.48 -5.20 4.26
N PHE A 81 -1.57 -4.40 4.83
CA PHE A 81 -1.07 -3.23 4.12
C PHE A 81 0.35 -2.86 4.53
N VAL A 82 0.99 -2.11 3.66
CA VAL A 82 2.30 -1.51 3.86
C VAL A 82 2.10 -0.01 3.97
N ILE A 83 2.63 0.61 5.03
CA ILE A 83 2.67 2.06 5.16
C ILE A 83 3.99 2.52 4.57
N TYR A 84 3.94 3.40 3.58
CA TYR A 84 5.11 3.94 2.90
C TYR A 84 5.09 5.46 3.02
N THR A 85 5.88 6.03 3.91
CA THR A 85 5.76 7.42 4.28
C THR A 85 7.11 8.05 4.61
N ALA A 86 7.23 9.38 4.35
CA ALA A 86 8.42 10.15 4.73
C ALA A 86 8.50 10.37 6.24
N TYR A 87 7.36 10.30 6.92
CA TYR A 87 7.26 10.55 8.36
C TYR A 87 6.64 9.31 9.03
N PRO A 88 7.43 8.24 9.23
CA PRO A 88 6.88 7.03 9.83
C PRO A 88 6.37 7.33 11.24
N PRO A 89 5.27 6.73 11.63
CA PRO A 89 4.70 6.95 12.96
C PRO A 89 5.68 6.45 14.03
N MET A 90 5.86 7.24 15.07
CA MET A 90 6.70 6.86 16.20
C MET A 90 6.06 5.75 17.03
N LEU A 91 4.76 5.59 16.88
CA LEU A 91 4.01 4.59 17.62
C LEU A 91 3.81 3.34 16.78
N THR A 92 4.23 2.23 17.33
CA THR A 92 4.14 0.93 16.68
C THR A 92 2.73 0.37 16.61
N LYS A 93 1.72 1.13 17.06
CA LYS A 93 0.31 0.72 16.95
C LYS A 93 -0.14 0.49 15.52
N ALA A 94 0.57 1.11 14.55
CA ALA A 94 0.31 0.86 13.14
C ALA A 94 0.89 -0.49 12.71
N GLU A 95 1.80 -1.06 13.47
CA GLU A 95 2.43 -2.32 13.15
C GLU A 95 1.63 -3.50 13.70
N GLY A 96 1.78 -4.62 13.07
CA GLY A 96 1.12 -5.85 13.47
C GLY A 96 1.51 -6.95 12.50
N PRO A 97 0.96 -8.15 12.66
CA PRO A 97 1.32 -9.26 11.78
C PRO A 97 0.99 -9.01 10.32
N ASN A 98 0.03 -8.13 10.05
CA ASN A 98 -0.44 -7.84 8.70
C ASN A 98 -0.09 -6.41 8.26
N VAL A 99 0.85 -5.76 8.92
CA VAL A 99 1.26 -4.39 8.61
C VAL A 99 2.78 -4.29 8.62
N CYS A 100 3.31 -3.60 7.62
CA CYS A 100 4.73 -3.30 7.53
C CYS A 100 4.87 -1.79 7.28
N VAL A 101 5.85 -1.14 7.94
CA VAL A 101 6.11 0.29 7.75
C VAL A 101 7.45 0.46 7.06
N ILE A 102 7.48 1.21 5.98
CA ILE A 102 8.69 1.54 5.23
C ILE A 102 8.82 3.06 5.16
N SER A 103 10.00 3.56 5.50
CA SER A 103 10.31 4.99 5.38
C SER A 103 10.71 5.35 3.96
N LYS A 104 10.21 6.49 3.46
CA LYS A 104 10.70 7.08 2.21
C LYS A 104 12.08 7.70 2.42
N PRO A 105 12.99 7.63 1.43
CA PRO A 105 12.83 6.89 0.19
C PRO A 105 13.24 5.43 0.34
N ALA A 106 12.58 4.56 -0.39
CA ALA A 106 12.97 3.16 -0.50
C ALA A 106 12.84 2.74 -1.96
N ARG A 107 13.44 1.62 -2.30
CA ARG A 107 13.33 1.08 -3.65
C ARG A 107 11.96 0.43 -3.80
N ALA A 108 11.38 0.52 -5.00
CA ALA A 108 10.10 -0.11 -5.26
C ALA A 108 10.16 -1.64 -5.03
N ASP A 109 11.31 -2.26 -5.26
CA ASP A 109 11.49 -3.69 -4.96
C ASP A 109 11.31 -4.00 -3.47
N ASP A 110 11.68 -3.08 -2.60
CA ASP A 110 11.49 -3.25 -1.15
C ASP A 110 10.01 -3.25 -0.80
N ILE A 111 9.21 -2.49 -1.55
CA ILE A 111 7.76 -2.46 -1.36
C ILE A 111 7.16 -3.80 -1.78
N VAL A 112 7.62 -4.36 -2.91
CA VAL A 112 7.18 -5.70 -3.34
C VAL A 112 7.49 -6.72 -2.27
N SER A 113 8.71 -6.70 -1.73
CA SER A 113 9.11 -7.64 -0.67
C SER A 113 8.24 -7.50 0.59
N ALA A 114 7.92 -6.26 0.97
CA ALA A 114 7.05 -6.01 2.11
C ALA A 114 5.63 -6.53 1.88
N LEU A 115 5.10 -6.34 0.67
CA LEU A 115 3.77 -6.85 0.31
C LEU A 115 3.74 -8.38 0.36
N VAL A 116 4.77 -9.03 -0.18
CA VAL A 116 4.86 -10.48 -0.11
C VAL A 116 4.85 -10.94 1.35
N ARG A 117 5.57 -10.22 2.21
CA ARG A 117 5.64 -10.55 3.64
C ARG A 117 4.26 -10.44 4.31
N VAL A 118 3.53 -9.36 4.08
CA VAL A 118 2.23 -9.16 4.73
C VAL A 118 1.14 -10.07 4.15
N LEU A 119 1.32 -10.56 2.92
CA LEU A 119 0.39 -11.50 2.30
C LEU A 119 0.59 -12.94 2.77
N HIS A 120 1.72 -13.21 3.38
CA HIS A 120 2.09 -14.53 3.87
C HIS A 120 2.45 -14.49 5.35
#